data_57f2452ff473bf2f81e561d8ac9fb75f
#
_entry.id   57f2452ff473bf2f81e561d8ac9fb75f
#
_cell.length_a   1.000
_cell.length_b   1.000
_cell.length_c   1.000
_cell.angle_alpha   90.00
_cell.angle_beta   90.00
_cell.angle_gamma   90.00
#
_symmetry.space_group_name_H-M   'P 1'
#
loop_
_entity.id
_entity.type
_entity.pdbx_description
1 polymer ?
#
loop_
_entity_poly.entity_id
_entity_poly.type
_entity_poly.pdbx_seq_one_letter_code
_entity_poly.pdbx_strand_id
1 'polypeptide(L)'
;MMRAAVPSAIRQQILEGWVYEYSDAILRTCYLCLNDTGLAEDALQETFLKAWKAMGAYERSHIQSDKAWLTRIALNVCHDIQRSRWMRHVDTRQSIDDLPPSIVAVKPEDHTLRLEIGRLPEKYKQVVLLCYYQELTEREAADVLGTSASTVCKRLKKAQALLKCSLTEEG
;
A
#
# COMPACT_ATOMS: atom_id res chain seq x y z
N MET A 1 -20.98 -9.02 26.57
CA MET A 1 -20.58 -10.37 26.14
C MET A 1 -19.13 -10.34 25.69
N MET A 2 -18.26 -11.02 26.39
CA MET A 2 -16.90 -11.25 25.93
C MET A 2 -16.97 -12.24 24.76
N ARG A 3 -16.66 -11.80 23.54
CA ARG A 3 -16.41 -12.74 22.44
C ARG A 3 -15.20 -13.58 22.82
N ALA A 4 -15.35 -14.90 22.78
CA ALA A 4 -14.24 -15.80 23.02
C ALA A 4 -13.09 -15.48 22.06
N ALA A 5 -11.88 -15.38 22.60
CA ALA A 5 -10.70 -15.12 21.77
C ALA A 5 -10.59 -16.23 20.72
N VAL A 6 -10.41 -15.88 19.46
CA VAL A 6 -10.19 -16.86 18.38
C VAL A 6 -8.98 -17.72 18.76
N PRO A 7 -9.08 -19.07 18.70
CA PRO A 7 -7.97 -19.94 19.02
C PRO A 7 -6.71 -19.62 18.19
N SER A 8 -5.53 -19.76 18.81
CA SER A 8 -4.25 -19.44 18.16
C SER A 8 -4.05 -20.16 16.82
N ALA A 9 -4.49 -21.41 16.71
CA ALA A 9 -4.40 -22.19 15.48
C ALA A 9 -5.23 -21.57 14.33
N ILE A 10 -6.42 -21.08 14.63
CA ILE A 10 -7.29 -20.42 13.63
C ILE A 10 -6.68 -19.08 13.20
N ARG A 11 -6.13 -18.31 14.14
CA ARG A 11 -5.43 -17.07 13.85
C ARG A 11 -4.24 -17.28 12.91
N GLN A 12 -3.49 -18.35 13.15
CA GLN A 12 -2.35 -18.70 12.30
C GLN A 12 -2.81 -19.05 10.88
N GLN A 13 -3.86 -19.83 10.73
CA GLN A 13 -4.42 -20.17 9.41
C GLN A 13 -4.90 -18.91 8.65
N ILE A 14 -5.54 -17.98 9.35
CA ILE A 14 -5.97 -16.70 8.74
C ILE A 14 -4.76 -15.91 8.27
N LEU A 15 -3.73 -15.79 9.10
CA LEU A 15 -2.52 -15.05 8.75
C LEU A 15 -1.80 -15.69 7.55
N GLU A 16 -1.65 -17.00 7.53
CA GLU A 16 -1.05 -17.75 6.41
C GLU A 16 -1.83 -17.51 5.11
N GLY A 17 -3.16 -17.49 5.17
CA GLY A 17 -4.02 -17.15 4.04
C GLY A 17 -3.81 -15.73 3.56
N TRP A 18 -3.70 -14.76 4.46
CA TRP A 18 -3.41 -13.37 4.11
C TRP A 18 -2.02 -13.19 3.48
N VAL A 19 -1.02 -13.86 4.03
CA VAL A 19 0.33 -13.84 3.46
C VAL A 19 0.32 -14.40 2.03
N TYR A 20 -0.34 -15.53 1.83
CA TYR A 20 -0.43 -16.15 0.51
C TYR A 20 -1.16 -15.26 -0.51
N GLU A 21 -2.27 -14.66 -0.12
CA GLU A 21 -3.14 -13.93 -1.04
C GLU A 21 -2.68 -12.49 -1.29
N TYR A 22 -2.16 -11.80 -0.28
CA TYR A 22 -1.94 -10.34 -0.34
C TYR A 22 -0.48 -9.90 -0.34
N SER A 23 0.50 -10.77 -0.12
CA SER A 23 1.90 -10.38 -0.01
C SER A 23 2.41 -9.60 -1.23
N ASP A 24 2.14 -10.07 -2.42
CA ASP A 24 2.64 -9.45 -3.65
C ASP A 24 2.04 -8.05 -3.85
N ALA A 25 0.75 -7.90 -3.61
CA ALA A 25 0.07 -6.61 -3.73
C ALA A 25 0.57 -5.60 -2.69
N ILE A 26 0.75 -6.05 -1.45
CA ILE A 26 1.26 -5.21 -0.36
C ILE A 26 2.72 -4.85 -0.59
N LEU A 27 3.55 -5.79 -1.04
CA LEU A 27 4.96 -5.53 -1.36
C LEU A 27 5.10 -4.46 -2.46
N ARG A 28 4.31 -4.56 -3.52
CA ARG A 28 4.26 -3.54 -4.57
C ARG A 28 3.90 -2.16 -4.03
N THR A 29 2.88 -2.10 -3.18
CA THR A 29 2.46 -0.85 -2.55
C THR A 29 3.56 -0.27 -1.67
N CYS A 30 4.20 -1.08 -0.84
CA CYS A 30 5.33 -0.66 -0.01
C CYS A 30 6.49 -0.16 -0.87
N TYR A 31 6.81 -0.87 -1.95
CA TYR A 31 7.87 -0.44 -2.87
C TYR A 31 7.56 0.91 -3.52
N LEU A 32 6.36 1.11 -4.03
CA LEU A 32 5.97 2.38 -4.64
C LEU A 32 5.96 3.55 -3.63
N CYS A 33 5.68 3.25 -2.35
CA CYS A 33 5.76 4.25 -1.29
C CYS A 33 7.21 4.59 -0.89
N LEU A 34 8.06 3.58 -0.77
CA LEU A 34 9.40 3.72 -0.19
C LEU A 34 10.51 3.86 -1.23
N ASN A 35 10.28 3.40 -2.45
CA ASN A 35 11.24 3.36 -3.55
C ASN A 35 12.56 2.69 -3.17
N ASP A 36 12.49 1.65 -2.35
CA ASP A 36 13.61 0.88 -1.84
C ASP A 36 13.16 -0.55 -1.59
N THR A 37 13.81 -1.52 -2.24
CA THR A 37 13.42 -2.93 -2.16
C THR A 37 13.57 -3.50 -0.75
N GLY A 38 14.70 -3.23 -0.10
CA GLY A 38 14.97 -3.72 1.26
C GLY A 38 13.99 -3.17 2.28
N LEU A 39 13.70 -1.88 2.20
CA LEU A 39 12.70 -1.25 3.07
C LEU A 39 11.28 -1.74 2.77
N ALA A 40 10.96 -2.00 1.51
CA ALA A 40 9.66 -2.56 1.13
C ALA A 40 9.46 -3.97 1.71
N GLU A 41 10.48 -4.82 1.67
CA GLU A 41 10.47 -6.15 2.27
C GLU A 41 10.33 -6.07 3.80
N ASP A 42 11.06 -5.17 4.45
CA ASP A 42 10.94 -4.92 5.89
C ASP A 42 9.53 -4.42 6.25
N ALA A 43 8.96 -3.52 5.44
CA ALA A 43 7.61 -3.02 5.62
C ALA A 43 6.56 -4.12 5.47
N LEU A 44 6.75 -5.03 4.51
CA LEU A 44 5.88 -6.20 4.33
C LEU A 44 5.87 -7.08 5.57
N GLN A 45 7.04 -7.43 6.09
CA GLN A 45 7.16 -8.25 7.30
C GLN A 45 6.52 -7.56 8.51
N GLU A 46 6.82 -6.29 8.71
CA GLU A 46 6.25 -5.50 9.82
C GLU A 46 4.74 -5.38 9.71
N THR A 47 4.21 -5.28 8.50
CA THR A 47 2.76 -5.24 8.24
C THR A 47 2.08 -6.51 8.75
N PHE A 48 2.59 -7.69 8.42
CA PHE A 48 2.00 -8.94 8.88
C PHE A 48 2.22 -9.19 10.37
N LEU A 49 3.33 -8.76 10.95
CA LEU A 49 3.53 -8.80 12.40
C LEU A 49 2.52 -7.92 13.14
N LYS A 50 2.31 -6.70 12.66
CA LYS A 50 1.28 -5.80 13.23
C LYS A 50 -0.13 -6.35 13.03
N ALA A 51 -0.42 -6.93 11.88
CA ALA A 51 -1.69 -7.58 11.60
C ALA A 51 -1.94 -8.74 12.58
N TRP A 52 -0.95 -9.58 12.84
CA TRP A 52 -1.04 -10.64 13.83
C TRP A 52 -1.39 -10.11 15.22
N LYS A 53 -0.67 -9.10 15.68
CA LYS A 53 -0.89 -8.48 16.99
C LYS A 53 -2.26 -7.80 17.11
N ALA A 54 -2.74 -7.21 16.02
CA ALA A 54 -3.97 -6.44 15.98
C ALA A 54 -5.19 -7.24 15.48
N MET A 55 -5.08 -8.55 15.31
CA MET A 55 -6.15 -9.37 14.73
C MET A 55 -7.46 -9.27 15.53
N GLY A 56 -7.39 -9.17 16.85
CA GLY A 56 -8.57 -8.93 17.69
C GLY A 56 -9.22 -7.56 17.46
N ALA A 57 -8.45 -6.55 17.05
CA ALA A 57 -8.98 -5.23 16.69
C ALA A 57 -9.64 -5.24 15.30
N TYR A 58 -9.18 -6.08 14.38
CA TYR A 58 -9.80 -6.26 13.08
C TYR A 58 -11.26 -6.71 13.19
N GLU A 59 -11.54 -7.67 14.03
CA GLU A 59 -12.91 -8.16 14.27
C GLU A 59 -13.87 -7.07 14.76
N ARG A 60 -13.35 -6.00 15.35
CA ARG A 60 -14.09 -4.85 15.88
C ARG A 60 -14.05 -3.63 14.98
N SER A 61 -13.27 -3.69 13.92
CA SER A 61 -13.14 -2.56 12.99
C SER A 61 -14.34 -2.46 12.06
N HIS A 62 -14.60 -1.26 11.55
CA HIS A 62 -15.59 -1.01 10.51
C HIS A 62 -15.06 -1.29 9.10
N ILE A 63 -13.80 -1.61 8.97
CA ILE A 63 -13.19 -2.02 7.70
C ILE A 63 -13.50 -3.51 7.49
N GLN A 64 -14.34 -3.82 6.53
CA GLN A 64 -14.82 -5.20 6.30
C GLN A 64 -13.99 -6.00 5.31
N SER A 65 -13.07 -5.36 4.59
CA SER A 65 -12.19 -6.01 3.63
C SER A 65 -10.84 -6.31 4.28
N ASP A 66 -10.42 -7.57 4.27
CA ASP A 66 -9.10 -8.00 4.73
C ASP A 66 -7.99 -7.22 4.02
N LYS A 67 -8.11 -7.10 2.71
CA LYS A 67 -7.17 -6.38 1.87
C LYS A 67 -7.07 -4.90 2.26
N ALA A 68 -8.20 -4.23 2.46
CA ALA A 68 -8.24 -2.84 2.87
C ALA A 68 -7.61 -2.63 4.25
N TRP A 69 -7.90 -3.51 5.19
CA TRP A 69 -7.35 -3.44 6.54
C TRP A 69 -5.83 -3.65 6.56
N LEU A 70 -5.34 -4.67 5.85
CA LEU A 70 -3.91 -4.94 5.71
C LEU A 70 -3.18 -3.80 4.99
N THR A 71 -3.80 -3.25 3.95
CA THR A 71 -3.25 -2.09 3.22
C THR A 71 -3.14 -0.86 4.10
N ARG A 72 -4.11 -0.62 4.98
CA ARG A 72 -4.02 0.47 5.97
C ARG A 72 -2.82 0.29 6.89
N ILE A 73 -2.60 -0.92 7.40
CA ILE A 73 -1.42 -1.22 8.23
C ILE A 73 -0.14 -0.96 7.43
N ALA A 74 -0.07 -1.45 6.20
CA ALA A 74 1.10 -1.30 5.32
C ALA A 74 1.42 0.19 5.05
N LEU A 75 0.42 1.00 4.74
CA LEU A 75 0.62 2.44 4.53
C LEU A 75 1.12 3.14 5.79
N ASN A 76 0.60 2.78 6.96
CA ASN A 76 1.07 3.32 8.23
C ASN A 76 2.52 2.93 8.51
N VAL A 77 2.89 1.68 8.23
CA VAL A 77 4.29 1.20 8.35
C VAL A 77 5.20 1.98 7.41
N CYS A 78 4.82 2.14 6.15
CA CYS A 78 5.59 2.92 5.17
C CYS A 78 5.75 4.37 5.61
N HIS A 79 4.70 4.96 6.12
CA HIS A 79 4.72 6.34 6.62
C HIS A 79 5.68 6.51 7.80
N ASP A 80 5.68 5.55 8.73
CA ASP A 80 6.61 5.55 9.87
C ASP A 80 8.07 5.40 9.41
N ILE A 81 8.33 4.53 8.43
CA ILE A 81 9.65 4.36 7.83
C ILE A 81 10.11 5.64 7.13
N GLN A 82 9.27 6.27 6.33
CA GLN A 82 9.58 7.53 5.65
C GLN A 82 9.93 8.64 6.64
N ARG A 83 9.15 8.76 7.71
CA ARG A 83 9.39 9.73 8.77
C ARG A 83 10.74 9.49 9.45
N SER A 84 11.07 8.25 9.77
CA SER A 84 12.35 7.85 10.35
C SER A 84 13.53 8.13 9.42
N ARG A 85 13.38 7.86 8.13
CA ARG A 85 14.40 8.16 7.11
C ARG A 85 14.64 9.66 6.96
N TRP A 86 13.57 10.44 6.89
CA TRP A 86 13.66 11.88 6.77
C TRP A 86 14.45 12.48 7.95
N MET A 87 14.23 11.98 9.15
CA MET A 87 14.96 12.41 10.35
C MET A 87 16.44 12.01 10.34
N ARG A 88 16.81 10.96 9.59
CA ARG A 88 18.21 10.48 9.49
C ARG A 88 18.98 11.04 8.30
N HIS A 89 18.36 11.84 7.44
CA HIS A 89 18.95 12.38 6.19
C HIS A 89 19.59 11.30 5.29
N VAL A 90 18.98 10.12 5.18
CA VAL A 90 19.46 9.04 4.32
C VAL A 90 18.93 9.26 2.90
N ASP A 91 19.85 9.64 2.00
CA ASP A 91 19.58 9.71 0.55
C ASP A 91 19.79 8.31 -0.04
N THR A 92 18.70 7.56 -0.24
CA THR A 92 18.75 6.26 -0.91
C THR A 92 18.08 6.37 -2.28
N ARG A 93 18.93 6.44 -3.30
CA ARG A 93 18.50 6.31 -4.70
C ARG A 93 18.81 4.88 -5.14
N GLN A 94 17.82 3.99 -5.03
CA GLN A 94 17.93 2.67 -5.67
C GLN A 94 17.36 2.71 -7.08
N SER A 95 18.04 2.00 -7.99
CA SER A 95 17.55 1.84 -9.35
C SER A 95 16.39 0.84 -9.41
N ILE A 96 15.46 1.07 -10.33
CA ILE A 96 14.35 0.15 -10.63
C ILE A 96 14.87 -1.20 -11.11
N ASP A 97 16.08 -1.25 -11.67
CA ASP A 97 16.72 -2.46 -12.19
C ASP A 97 17.06 -3.49 -11.09
N ASP A 98 17.10 -3.08 -9.83
CA ASP A 98 17.38 -3.93 -8.68
C ASP A 98 16.14 -4.67 -8.12
N LEU A 99 15.00 -4.53 -8.78
CA LEU A 99 13.75 -5.14 -8.32
C LEU A 99 13.66 -6.63 -8.65
N PRO A 100 13.15 -7.45 -7.70
CA PRO A 100 12.82 -8.84 -8.00
C PRO A 100 11.83 -8.95 -9.17
N PRO A 101 11.96 -10.00 -10.02
CA PRO A 101 11.06 -10.22 -11.16
C PRO A 101 9.56 -10.23 -10.79
N SER A 102 9.23 -10.67 -9.59
CA SER A 102 7.85 -10.69 -9.06
C SER A 102 7.25 -9.28 -8.88
N ILE A 103 8.08 -8.28 -8.67
CA ILE A 103 7.65 -6.87 -8.56
C ILE A 103 7.67 -6.22 -9.96
N VAL A 104 8.57 -6.67 -10.82
CA VAL A 104 8.75 -6.15 -12.18
C VAL A 104 7.77 -6.76 -13.19
N ALA A 105 7.03 -7.81 -12.82
CA ALA A 105 6.07 -8.50 -13.70
C ALA A 105 4.86 -7.64 -14.13
N VAL A 106 5.12 -6.35 -14.33
CA VAL A 106 4.21 -5.40 -14.95
C VAL A 106 4.79 -5.08 -16.33
N LYS A 107 3.92 -5.00 -17.32
CA LYS A 107 4.29 -4.77 -18.72
C LYS A 107 5.30 -3.63 -18.89
N PRO A 108 6.25 -3.72 -19.83
CA PRO A 108 7.24 -2.65 -20.09
C PRO A 108 6.63 -1.26 -20.29
N GLU A 109 5.40 -1.21 -20.81
CA GLU A 109 4.62 0.02 -21.05
C GLU A 109 4.28 0.77 -19.75
N ASP A 110 4.31 0.09 -18.61
CA ASP A 110 3.96 0.69 -17.32
C ASP A 110 5.15 1.31 -16.57
N HIS A 111 6.37 1.21 -17.11
CA HIS A 111 7.57 1.73 -16.45
C HIS A 111 7.52 3.27 -16.31
N THR A 112 7.21 3.95 -17.39
CA THR A 112 7.05 5.42 -17.40
C THR A 112 5.91 5.85 -16.49
N LEU A 113 4.77 5.16 -16.55
CA LEU A 113 3.63 5.41 -15.69
C LEU A 113 3.98 5.27 -14.20
N ARG A 114 4.76 4.26 -13.84
CA ARG A 114 5.21 4.08 -12.44
C ARG A 114 6.09 5.21 -11.95
N LEU A 115 7.01 5.69 -12.78
CA LEU A 115 7.85 6.84 -12.45
C LEU A 115 7.00 8.08 -12.21
N GLU A 116 6.01 8.32 -13.07
CA GLU A 116 5.10 9.45 -12.92
C GLU A 116 4.20 9.33 -11.68
N ILE A 117 3.72 8.13 -11.37
CA ILE A 117 3.00 7.88 -10.12
C ILE A 117 3.89 8.18 -8.90
N GLY A 118 5.16 7.75 -8.94
CA GLY A 118 6.13 8.03 -7.89
C GLY A 118 6.37 9.53 -7.64
N ARG A 119 6.21 10.35 -8.68
CA ARG A 119 6.37 11.82 -8.62
C ARG A 119 5.11 12.55 -8.13
N LEU A 120 3.96 11.89 -8.08
CA LEU A 120 2.73 12.51 -7.59
C LEU A 120 2.88 12.97 -6.12
N PRO A 121 2.25 14.09 -5.74
CA PRO A 121 2.07 14.41 -4.32
C PRO A 121 1.42 13.26 -3.57
N GLU A 122 1.83 13.05 -2.33
CA GLU A 122 1.47 11.88 -1.53
C GLU A 122 -0.04 11.60 -1.49
N LYS A 123 -0.86 12.64 -1.31
CA LYS A 123 -2.33 12.49 -1.27
C LYS A 123 -2.94 11.94 -2.58
N TYR A 124 -2.32 12.20 -3.71
CA TYR A 124 -2.76 11.67 -5.00
C TYR A 124 -2.18 10.30 -5.29
N LYS A 125 -0.91 10.09 -4.93
CA LYS A 125 -0.27 8.78 -5.01
C LYS A 125 -1.05 7.73 -4.23
N GLN A 126 -1.44 8.01 -3.00
CA GLN A 126 -2.17 7.08 -2.14
C GLN A 126 -3.47 6.60 -2.79
N VAL A 127 -4.29 7.48 -3.33
CA VAL A 127 -5.55 7.06 -3.97
C VAL A 127 -5.32 6.25 -5.24
N VAL A 128 -4.28 6.54 -6.00
CA VAL A 128 -3.89 5.74 -7.16
C VAL A 128 -3.45 4.35 -6.73
N LEU A 129 -2.60 4.25 -5.73
CA LEU A 129 -2.14 2.95 -5.21
C LEU A 129 -3.30 2.10 -4.68
N LEU A 130 -4.21 2.70 -3.94
CA LEU A 130 -5.35 1.99 -3.36
C LEU A 130 -6.35 1.53 -4.42
N CYS A 131 -6.73 2.40 -5.33
CA CYS A 131 -7.79 2.11 -6.28
C CYS A 131 -7.32 1.32 -7.51
N TYR A 132 -6.10 1.61 -8.03
CA TYR A 132 -5.60 0.94 -9.24
C TYR A 132 -4.72 -0.28 -8.96
N TYR A 133 -3.84 -0.21 -7.97
CA TYR A 133 -2.94 -1.34 -7.66
C TYR A 133 -3.54 -2.33 -6.68
N GLN A 134 -4.29 -1.85 -5.70
CA GLN A 134 -4.97 -2.70 -4.74
C GLN A 134 -6.40 -3.03 -5.13
N GLU A 135 -6.90 -2.43 -6.21
CA GLU A 135 -8.26 -2.64 -6.71
C GLU A 135 -9.35 -2.39 -5.65
N LEU A 136 -9.10 -1.48 -4.72
CA LEU A 136 -10.08 -1.07 -3.73
C LEU A 136 -11.11 -0.14 -4.35
N THR A 137 -12.34 -0.25 -3.88
CA THR A 137 -13.37 0.74 -4.21
C THR A 137 -13.05 2.08 -3.56
N GLU A 138 -13.62 3.16 -4.07
CA GLU A 138 -13.44 4.50 -3.48
C GLU A 138 -13.85 4.54 -2.00
N ARG A 139 -14.87 3.75 -1.64
CA ARG A 139 -15.33 3.62 -0.26
C ARG A 139 -14.32 2.91 0.63
N GLU A 140 -13.77 1.80 0.17
CA GLU A 140 -12.72 1.07 0.88
C GLU A 140 -11.45 1.93 1.02
N ALA A 141 -11.05 2.62 -0.03
CA ALA A 141 -9.92 3.55 0.00
C ALA A 141 -10.17 4.71 0.97
N ALA A 142 -11.40 5.22 1.04
CA ALA A 142 -11.78 6.24 2.01
C ALA A 142 -11.64 5.74 3.45
N ASP A 143 -12.06 4.50 3.72
CA ASP A 143 -11.92 3.86 5.04
C ASP A 143 -10.43 3.71 5.41
N VAL A 144 -9.60 3.29 4.45
CA VAL A 144 -8.14 3.18 4.65
C VAL A 144 -7.51 4.52 4.98
N LEU A 145 -7.89 5.57 4.27
CA LEU A 145 -7.29 6.91 4.39
C LEU A 145 -7.94 7.78 5.48
N GLY A 146 -9.02 7.31 6.10
CA GLY A 146 -9.75 8.09 7.10
C GLY A 146 -10.42 9.35 6.53
N THR A 147 -10.94 9.27 5.32
CA THR A 147 -11.59 10.37 4.60
C THR A 147 -12.92 9.93 4.00
N SER A 148 -13.56 10.76 3.18
CA SER A 148 -14.81 10.42 2.50
C SER A 148 -14.56 9.86 1.10
N ALA A 149 -15.49 9.04 0.59
CA ALA A 149 -15.45 8.55 -0.79
C ALA A 149 -15.46 9.69 -1.82
N SER A 150 -16.18 10.77 -1.53
CA SER A 150 -16.19 12.00 -2.35
C SER A 150 -14.78 12.62 -2.46
N THR A 151 -14.03 12.67 -1.36
CA THR A 151 -12.65 13.16 -1.36
C THR A 151 -11.74 12.25 -2.18
N VAL A 152 -11.87 10.93 -2.03
CA VAL A 152 -11.12 9.95 -2.83
C VAL A 152 -11.41 10.15 -4.32
N CYS A 153 -12.68 10.27 -4.71
CA CYS A 153 -13.10 10.51 -6.08
C CYS A 153 -12.45 11.79 -6.67
N LYS A 154 -12.48 12.89 -5.93
CA LYS A 154 -11.85 14.16 -6.34
C LYS A 154 -10.34 14.03 -6.50
N ARG A 155 -9.68 13.35 -5.55
CA ARG A 155 -8.23 13.10 -5.62
C ARG A 155 -7.86 12.22 -6.80
N LEU A 156 -8.66 11.18 -7.10
CA LEU A 156 -8.43 10.33 -8.27
C LEU A 156 -8.52 11.11 -9.57
N LYS A 157 -9.54 11.95 -9.73
CA LYS A 157 -9.69 12.80 -10.92
C LYS A 157 -8.50 13.75 -11.09
N LYS A 158 -8.04 14.34 -9.99
CA LYS A 158 -6.86 15.22 -10.03
C LYS A 158 -5.59 14.44 -10.35
N ALA A 159 -5.40 13.27 -9.76
CA ALA A 159 -4.27 12.40 -10.06
C ALA A 159 -4.24 11.99 -11.53
N GLN A 160 -5.37 11.59 -12.09
CA GLN A 160 -5.50 11.25 -13.51
C GLN A 160 -5.16 12.43 -14.41
N ALA A 161 -5.61 13.63 -14.08
CA ALA A 161 -5.27 14.84 -14.84
C ALA A 161 -3.77 15.13 -14.81
N LEU A 162 -3.12 15.02 -13.65
CA LEU A 162 -1.68 15.21 -13.49
C LEU A 162 -0.88 14.18 -14.28
N LEU A 163 -1.26 12.91 -14.21
CA LEU A 163 -0.60 11.81 -14.96
C LEU A 163 -0.77 12.00 -16.47
N LYS A 164 -1.95 12.41 -16.92
CA LYS A 164 -2.21 12.67 -18.34
C LYS A 164 -1.33 13.80 -18.85
N CYS A 165 -1.17 14.88 -18.10
CA CYS A 165 -0.28 15.97 -18.48
C CYS A 165 1.17 15.51 -18.58
N SER A 166 1.68 14.83 -17.58
CA SER A 166 3.07 14.33 -17.56
C SER A 166 3.37 13.39 -18.74
N LEU A 167 2.47 12.47 -19.04
CA LEU A 167 2.66 11.50 -20.12
C LEU A 167 2.54 12.12 -21.53
N THR A 168 1.84 13.24 -21.67
CA THR A 168 1.74 13.95 -22.96
C THR A 168 2.91 14.88 -23.23
N GLU A 169 3.61 15.36 -22.19
CA GLU A 169 4.79 16.22 -22.35
C GLU A 169 6.06 15.44 -22.76
N GLU A 170 6.10 14.14 -22.51
CA GLU A 170 7.23 13.26 -22.88
C GLU A 170 7.05 12.59 -24.26
N GLY A 171 5.94 12.87 -24.93
CA GLY A 171 5.61 12.29 -26.23
C GLY A 171 6.06 13.14 -27.42
#